data_a421e2750692943ebfda86230615e754
#
_entry.id   a421e2750692943ebfda86230615e754
#
_cell.length_a   1.000
_cell.length_b   1.000
_cell.length_c   1.000
_cell.angle_alpha   90.00
_cell.angle_beta   90.00
_cell.angle_gamma   90.00
#
_symmetry.space_group_name_H-M   'P 1'
#
loop_
_entity.id
_entity.type
_entity.pdbx_description
1 polymer ?
#
loop_
_entity_poly.entity_id
_entity_poly.type
_entity_poly.pdbx_seq_one_letter_code
_entity_poly.pdbx_strand_id
1 'polypeptide(L)'
;LVGEINLPQDMKVYASKIEVHPFMDYKKLPELISKMDINLAPLTTSIFNEAKSENKWVEASLVKTCTIASNLGAFKEMIEDHKTGMLCSNADEWKVELTSLIENETLRNTLAKNAYAYCLKHCVTLYTASNIVSILQQNRKRIICFGFAKLEISGGVMVALRHAAYLQDAGYQVILLSFYDTCTEFTFMNHSFPVLPFKNDKLDAKIDCGVATMWPTVKMLDDIRCIENKKYLVQNYEIDFYDFKDPRKVEASLSYSYPFDYVTISKWCKEWLKSDFNKEAKWIYNGIDIEQYRPHKREFNDKIRILIEGDSSSPHKNIDEAFMITNKLDSSNYEIWYMSYNAKPKDWYRVDKFLHRVPYEEVQKVYEDCDILLKTSLLESFSYPPIEMMATGGYVVALLNDGNKEYLEDGKNCLIYPNGDIDKAIHCIERIVSDEALRDILYKNGVETAKSRDWKKIKESIIRVYCA
;
A
#
# COMPACT_ATOMS: atom_id res chain seq x y z
N LEU A 1 -42.93 36.50 -4.40
CA LEU A 1 -42.32 35.41 -5.20
C LEU A 1 -40.87 35.75 -5.50
N VAL A 2 -40.01 34.76 -5.54
CA VAL A 2 -38.57 34.96 -5.81
C VAL A 2 -38.12 34.09 -6.99
N GLY A 3 -37.44 34.70 -7.96
CA GLY A 3 -36.92 34.03 -9.18
C GLY A 3 -37.74 34.35 -10.43
N GLU A 4 -37.47 33.63 -11.50
CA GLU A 4 -38.21 33.77 -12.77
C GLU A 4 -39.50 32.95 -12.67
N ILE A 5 -40.62 33.67 -12.61
CA ILE A 5 -41.96 33.06 -12.45
C ILE A 5 -42.86 33.60 -13.54
N ASN A 6 -43.39 32.72 -14.36
CA ASN A 6 -44.46 33.04 -15.31
C ASN A 6 -45.84 32.88 -14.59
N LEU A 7 -46.49 33.99 -14.31
CA LEU A 7 -47.83 33.94 -13.70
C LEU A 7 -48.84 33.36 -14.68
N PRO A 8 -49.63 32.35 -14.29
CA PRO A 8 -50.76 31.84 -15.07
C PRO A 8 -51.73 32.95 -15.42
N GLN A 9 -52.52 32.79 -16.51
CA GLN A 9 -53.39 33.83 -17.03
C GLN A 9 -54.47 34.24 -15.99
N ASP A 10 -55.03 33.31 -15.26
CA ASP A 10 -56.01 33.48 -14.18
C ASP A 10 -55.42 34.20 -12.96
N MET A 11 -54.12 34.14 -12.75
CA MET A 11 -53.39 34.84 -11.65
C MET A 11 -53.09 36.31 -12.02
N LYS A 12 -53.14 36.68 -13.29
CA LYS A 12 -52.84 38.06 -13.75
C LYS A 12 -53.76 39.11 -13.19
N VAL A 13 -55.02 38.77 -12.88
CA VAL A 13 -56.00 39.67 -12.25
C VAL A 13 -55.56 40.11 -10.85
N TYR A 14 -54.67 39.37 -10.23
CA TYR A 14 -54.09 39.66 -8.90
C TYR A 14 -52.69 40.26 -8.97
N ALA A 15 -52.20 40.64 -10.16
CA ALA A 15 -50.84 41.10 -10.34
C ALA A 15 -50.45 42.28 -9.44
N SER A 16 -51.41 43.17 -9.12
CA SER A 16 -51.19 44.29 -8.19
C SER A 16 -50.95 43.88 -6.72
N LYS A 17 -51.22 42.62 -6.39
CA LYS A 17 -51.02 42.03 -5.05
C LYS A 17 -49.83 41.06 -5.02
N ILE A 18 -49.15 40.90 -6.14
CA ILE A 18 -48.02 39.96 -6.28
C ILE A 18 -46.76 40.77 -6.47
N GLU A 19 -45.86 40.67 -5.50
CA GLU A 19 -44.51 41.21 -5.62
C GLU A 19 -43.58 40.11 -6.10
N VAL A 20 -42.84 40.40 -7.17
CA VAL A 20 -41.87 39.47 -7.76
C VAL A 20 -40.47 40.05 -7.61
N HIS A 21 -39.62 39.32 -6.89
CA HIS A 21 -38.19 39.62 -6.75
C HIS A 21 -37.37 38.81 -7.79
N PRO A 22 -36.40 39.43 -8.48
CA PRO A 22 -35.50 38.67 -9.35
C PRO A 22 -34.67 37.68 -8.54
N PHE A 23 -33.98 36.78 -9.24
CA PHE A 23 -33.01 35.90 -8.59
C PHE A 23 -32.02 36.74 -7.78
N MET A 24 -31.81 36.39 -6.51
CA MET A 24 -30.99 37.16 -5.58
C MET A 24 -29.92 36.31 -4.90
N ASP A 25 -28.88 36.97 -4.37
CA ASP A 25 -27.88 36.34 -3.54
C ASP A 25 -28.54 35.64 -2.33
N TYR A 26 -28.18 34.38 -2.12
CA TYR A 26 -28.69 33.56 -1.02
C TYR A 26 -28.51 34.21 0.36
N LYS A 27 -27.49 35.06 0.53
CA LYS A 27 -27.25 35.82 1.78
C LYS A 27 -28.35 36.87 2.08
N LYS A 28 -29.06 37.32 1.06
CA LYS A 28 -30.17 38.29 1.20
C LYS A 28 -31.54 37.64 1.34
N LEU A 29 -31.63 36.35 0.94
CA LEU A 29 -32.90 35.61 0.98
C LEU A 29 -33.48 35.47 2.40
N PRO A 30 -32.72 35.21 3.48
CA PRO A 30 -33.24 35.16 4.84
C PRO A 30 -33.89 36.45 5.29
N GLU A 31 -33.36 37.62 4.93
CA GLU A 31 -33.97 38.92 5.26
C GLU A 31 -35.34 39.09 4.58
N LEU A 32 -35.45 38.66 3.32
CA LEU A 32 -36.75 38.71 2.62
C LEU A 32 -37.76 37.75 3.25
N ILE A 33 -37.36 36.50 3.52
CA ILE A 33 -38.23 35.47 4.12
C ILE A 33 -38.71 35.91 5.51
N SER A 34 -37.85 36.55 6.30
CA SER A 34 -38.22 37.02 7.66
C SER A 34 -39.34 38.08 7.70
N LYS A 35 -39.65 38.71 6.56
CA LYS A 35 -40.72 39.69 6.40
C LYS A 35 -42.07 39.05 6.03
N MET A 36 -42.06 37.74 5.77
CA MET A 36 -43.27 37.00 5.36
C MET A 36 -43.87 36.28 6.55
N ASP A 37 -45.21 36.20 6.58
CA ASP A 37 -45.94 35.46 7.62
C ASP A 37 -45.94 33.96 7.37
N ILE A 38 -46.02 33.56 6.10
CA ILE A 38 -46.11 32.16 5.70
C ILE A 38 -45.21 31.92 4.48
N ASN A 39 -44.35 30.91 4.57
CA ASN A 39 -43.57 30.40 3.48
C ASN A 39 -44.30 29.25 2.77
N LEU A 40 -44.42 29.33 1.44
CA LEU A 40 -45.05 28.29 0.63
C LEU A 40 -43.97 27.49 -0.14
N ALA A 41 -44.00 26.19 0.05
CA ALA A 41 -43.04 25.25 -0.62
C ALA A 41 -43.80 24.18 -1.43
N PRO A 42 -44.56 24.56 -2.49
CA PRO A 42 -45.29 23.60 -3.31
C PRO A 42 -44.30 22.84 -4.24
N LEU A 43 -44.48 21.53 -4.32
CA LEU A 43 -43.84 20.65 -5.26
C LEU A 43 -44.87 19.73 -5.93
N THR A 44 -44.72 19.50 -7.23
CA THR A 44 -45.45 18.46 -7.95
C THR A 44 -44.79 17.12 -7.82
N THR A 45 -45.54 16.03 -7.81
CA THR A 45 -45.00 14.67 -7.71
C THR A 45 -44.14 14.35 -8.94
N SER A 46 -42.87 14.10 -8.73
CA SER A 46 -41.92 13.58 -9.73
C SER A 46 -40.67 13.04 -9.03
N ILE A 47 -39.95 12.13 -9.66
CA ILE A 47 -38.67 11.61 -9.14
C ILE A 47 -37.69 12.74 -8.84
N PHE A 48 -37.66 13.79 -9.70
CA PHE A 48 -36.80 14.95 -9.50
C PHE A 48 -37.19 15.74 -8.21
N ASN A 49 -38.48 15.93 -7.94
CA ASN A 49 -38.94 16.66 -6.78
C ASN A 49 -38.85 15.83 -5.49
N GLU A 50 -38.96 14.51 -5.57
CA GLU A 50 -38.69 13.61 -4.43
C GLU A 50 -37.25 13.65 -3.97
N ALA A 51 -36.29 13.88 -4.88
CA ALA A 51 -34.88 14.01 -4.57
C ALA A 51 -34.44 15.43 -4.12
N LYS A 52 -35.35 16.40 -4.06
CA LYS A 52 -35.03 17.76 -3.58
C LYS A 52 -34.84 17.77 -2.07
N SER A 53 -33.94 18.65 -1.62
CA SER A 53 -33.71 18.89 -0.21
C SER A 53 -34.83 19.76 0.40
N GLU A 54 -34.90 19.74 1.72
CA GLU A 54 -35.79 20.50 2.57
C GLU A 54 -35.39 21.98 2.74
N ASN A 55 -34.40 22.48 2.05
CA ASN A 55 -33.80 23.82 2.25
C ASN A 55 -34.82 24.95 2.38
N LYS A 56 -35.89 24.95 1.57
CA LYS A 56 -36.93 26.00 1.65
C LYS A 56 -37.59 26.07 3.01
N TRP A 57 -37.79 24.91 3.66
CA TRP A 57 -38.34 24.86 5.02
C TRP A 57 -37.29 25.24 6.07
N VAL A 58 -36.06 24.76 5.92
CA VAL A 58 -34.96 25.09 6.85
C VAL A 58 -34.66 26.59 6.85
N GLU A 59 -34.55 27.21 5.67
CA GLU A 59 -34.31 28.66 5.52
C GLU A 59 -35.40 29.49 6.17
N ALA A 60 -36.66 29.15 5.93
CA ALA A 60 -37.81 29.83 6.55
C ALA A 60 -37.87 29.60 8.07
N SER A 61 -37.60 28.37 8.52
CA SER A 61 -37.58 28.01 9.94
C SER A 61 -36.53 28.78 10.72
N LEU A 62 -35.33 28.95 10.15
CA LEU A 62 -34.23 29.67 10.81
C LEU A 62 -34.48 31.17 10.96
N VAL A 63 -35.38 31.74 10.19
CA VAL A 63 -35.85 33.12 10.37
C VAL A 63 -37.24 33.21 11.04
N LYS A 64 -37.73 32.09 11.57
CA LYS A 64 -39.02 31.98 12.27
C LYS A 64 -40.24 32.31 11.41
N THR A 65 -40.20 31.93 10.14
CA THR A 65 -41.36 32.01 9.23
C THR A 65 -42.00 30.62 9.13
N CYS A 66 -43.30 30.53 9.37
CA CYS A 66 -44.06 29.29 9.30
C CYS A 66 -44.09 28.75 7.86
N THR A 67 -43.92 27.46 7.66
CA THR A 67 -43.92 26.83 6.33
C THR A 67 -45.10 25.87 6.16
N ILE A 68 -45.76 25.98 5.00
CA ILE A 68 -46.66 24.97 4.45
C ILE A 68 -46.01 24.37 3.19
N ALA A 69 -45.89 23.05 3.12
CA ALA A 69 -45.16 22.35 2.07
C ALA A 69 -45.95 21.17 1.50
N SER A 70 -45.57 20.73 0.30
CA SER A 70 -46.09 19.48 -0.25
C SER A 70 -45.62 18.27 0.58
N ASN A 71 -46.51 17.33 0.83
CA ASN A 71 -46.23 16.07 1.53
C ASN A 71 -45.46 15.13 0.62
N LEU A 72 -44.17 15.45 0.32
CA LEU A 72 -43.37 14.80 -0.68
C LEU A 72 -41.86 14.87 -0.31
N GLY A 73 -41.11 13.79 -0.61
CA GLY A 73 -39.66 13.75 -0.48
C GLY A 73 -39.16 14.19 0.90
N ALA A 74 -38.11 15.00 0.92
CA ALA A 74 -37.48 15.46 2.14
C ALA A 74 -38.42 16.29 3.06
N PHE A 75 -39.39 16.99 2.50
CA PHE A 75 -40.37 17.68 3.34
C PHE A 75 -41.20 16.72 4.20
N LYS A 76 -41.66 15.60 3.61
CA LYS A 76 -42.41 14.55 4.32
C LYS A 76 -41.56 13.88 5.42
N GLU A 77 -40.28 13.79 5.23
CA GLU A 77 -39.36 13.13 6.19
C GLU A 77 -38.97 14.07 7.33
N MET A 78 -38.82 15.37 7.05
CA MET A 78 -38.24 16.33 7.98
C MET A 78 -39.26 17.19 8.73
N ILE A 79 -40.41 17.45 8.12
CA ILE A 79 -41.48 18.27 8.75
C ILE A 79 -42.38 17.35 9.56
N GLU A 80 -42.45 17.60 10.86
CA GLU A 80 -43.45 16.98 11.71
C GLU A 80 -44.75 17.81 11.56
N ASP A 81 -45.74 17.20 10.85
CA ASP A 81 -46.97 17.86 10.46
C ASP A 81 -47.74 18.41 11.68
N HIS A 82 -48.31 19.62 11.54
CA HIS A 82 -48.96 20.37 12.60
C HIS A 82 -48.08 20.69 13.84
N LYS A 83 -46.77 20.45 13.74
CA LYS A 83 -45.84 20.74 14.84
C LYS A 83 -44.67 21.63 14.43
N THR A 84 -44.03 21.32 13.31
CA THR A 84 -42.88 22.09 12.77
C THR A 84 -43.17 22.69 11.39
N GLY A 85 -44.40 22.57 10.91
CA GLY A 85 -44.91 23.04 9.64
C GLY A 85 -46.21 22.34 9.30
N MET A 86 -46.74 22.60 8.11
CA MET A 86 -47.95 21.95 7.60
C MET A 86 -47.58 21.18 6.33
N LEU A 87 -48.07 19.95 6.18
CA LEU A 87 -47.90 19.11 4.99
C LEU A 87 -49.22 18.94 4.26
N CYS A 88 -49.23 19.21 2.94
CA CYS A 88 -50.41 19.09 2.10
C CYS A 88 -50.17 18.17 0.91
N SER A 89 -51.10 17.23 0.68
CA SER A 89 -51.04 16.23 -0.41
C SER A 89 -51.91 16.61 -1.61
N ASN A 90 -52.89 17.48 -1.43
CA ASN A 90 -53.84 17.90 -2.47
C ASN A 90 -54.31 19.33 -2.30
N ALA A 91 -54.99 19.89 -3.29
CA ALA A 91 -55.43 21.28 -3.32
C ALA A 91 -56.42 21.66 -2.17
N ASP A 92 -57.23 20.73 -1.74
CA ASP A 92 -58.21 20.99 -0.66
C ASP A 92 -57.48 21.12 0.69
N GLU A 93 -56.53 20.28 0.95
CA GLU A 93 -55.64 20.39 2.13
C GLU A 93 -54.88 21.73 2.11
N TRP A 94 -54.26 22.10 0.97
CA TRP A 94 -53.63 23.42 0.84
C TRP A 94 -54.54 24.58 1.18
N LYS A 95 -55.79 24.54 0.73
CA LYS A 95 -56.78 25.59 1.01
C LYS A 95 -57.13 25.63 2.49
N VAL A 96 -57.39 24.49 3.11
CA VAL A 96 -57.78 24.39 4.53
C VAL A 96 -56.61 24.87 5.41
N GLU A 97 -55.42 24.32 5.20
CA GLU A 97 -54.27 24.60 6.06
C GLU A 97 -53.76 26.04 5.88
N LEU A 98 -53.79 26.57 4.64
CA LEU A 98 -53.42 27.96 4.39
C LEU A 98 -54.41 28.91 5.05
N THR A 99 -55.69 28.62 4.96
CA THR A 99 -56.75 29.44 5.64
C THR A 99 -56.55 29.42 7.16
N SER A 100 -56.32 28.24 7.74
CA SER A 100 -56.01 28.07 9.17
C SER A 100 -54.80 28.89 9.61
N LEU A 101 -53.72 28.88 8.82
CA LEU A 101 -52.56 29.70 9.11
C LEU A 101 -52.78 31.20 8.94
N ILE A 102 -53.62 31.64 8.01
CA ILE A 102 -53.94 33.05 7.83
C ILE A 102 -54.73 33.55 9.03
N GLU A 103 -55.77 32.82 9.49
CA GLU A 103 -56.68 33.20 10.53
C GLU A 103 -56.15 33.06 11.97
N ASN A 104 -55.13 32.18 12.16
CA ASN A 104 -54.59 31.86 13.49
C ASN A 104 -53.10 32.21 13.63
N GLU A 105 -52.84 33.43 14.07
CA GLU A 105 -51.49 33.93 14.33
C GLU A 105 -50.75 33.11 15.41
N THR A 106 -51.48 32.70 16.46
CA THR A 106 -50.87 31.91 17.54
C THR A 106 -50.37 30.57 17.03
N LEU A 107 -51.12 29.92 16.13
CA LEU A 107 -50.71 28.67 15.48
C LEU A 107 -49.45 28.89 14.61
N ARG A 108 -49.46 29.93 13.76
CA ARG A 108 -48.30 30.29 12.92
C ARG A 108 -47.02 30.44 13.76
N ASN A 109 -47.13 31.25 14.82
CA ASN A 109 -46.00 31.54 15.70
C ASN A 109 -45.50 30.30 16.45
N THR A 110 -46.43 29.41 16.84
CA THR A 110 -46.08 28.15 17.52
C THR A 110 -45.31 27.21 16.58
N LEU A 111 -45.83 27.00 15.36
CA LEU A 111 -45.16 26.17 14.34
C LEU A 111 -43.80 26.73 13.96
N ALA A 112 -43.71 28.04 13.73
CA ALA A 112 -42.45 28.72 13.40
C ALA A 112 -41.38 28.58 14.52
N LYS A 113 -41.81 28.73 15.80
CA LYS A 113 -40.94 28.56 16.97
C LYS A 113 -40.44 27.12 17.09
N ASN A 114 -41.33 26.15 16.91
CA ASN A 114 -40.97 24.73 16.98
C ASN A 114 -40.02 24.34 15.85
N ALA A 115 -40.32 24.78 14.61
CA ALA A 115 -39.45 24.57 13.46
C ALA A 115 -38.05 25.20 13.64
N TYR A 116 -37.99 26.42 14.15
CA TYR A 116 -36.72 27.08 14.49
C TYR A 116 -35.89 26.26 15.47
N ALA A 117 -36.51 25.81 16.58
CA ALA A 117 -35.81 25.02 17.59
C ALA A 117 -35.32 23.69 17.03
N TYR A 118 -36.10 23.02 16.19
CA TYR A 118 -35.72 21.79 15.53
C TYR A 118 -34.57 22.01 14.54
N CYS A 119 -34.71 22.97 13.62
CA CYS A 119 -33.69 23.23 12.59
C CYS A 119 -32.37 23.71 13.20
N LEU A 120 -32.43 24.55 14.23
CA LEU A 120 -31.22 24.99 14.93
C LEU A 120 -30.42 23.81 15.50
N LYS A 121 -31.09 22.78 16.01
CA LYS A 121 -30.45 21.61 16.61
C LYS A 121 -30.01 20.58 15.58
N HIS A 122 -30.79 20.38 14.50
CA HIS A 122 -30.61 19.23 13.60
C HIS A 122 -30.13 19.58 12.18
N CYS A 123 -30.35 20.82 11.72
CA CYS A 123 -30.09 21.21 10.32
C CYS A 123 -28.93 22.21 10.17
N VAL A 124 -28.42 22.79 11.25
CA VAL A 124 -27.34 23.76 11.18
C VAL A 124 -25.99 23.03 11.14
N THR A 125 -25.21 23.28 10.11
CA THR A 125 -23.91 22.63 9.86
C THR A 125 -22.96 22.71 11.07
N LEU A 126 -23.01 23.80 11.83
CA LEU A 126 -22.19 23.97 13.04
C LEU A 126 -22.39 22.83 14.05
N TYR A 127 -23.63 22.33 14.19
CA TYR A 127 -23.96 21.26 15.15
C TYR A 127 -23.91 19.86 14.53
N THR A 128 -24.03 19.75 13.21
CA THR A 128 -23.98 18.46 12.50
C THR A 128 -22.59 18.11 11.99
N ALA A 129 -21.66 19.07 11.94
CA ALA A 129 -20.31 18.87 11.41
C ALA A 129 -19.55 17.74 12.12
N SER A 130 -19.66 17.62 13.45
CA SER A 130 -19.02 16.55 14.21
C SER A 130 -19.52 15.16 13.80
N ASN A 131 -20.80 15.02 13.50
CA ASN A 131 -21.38 13.76 13.04
C ASN A 131 -20.88 13.41 11.64
N ILE A 132 -20.84 14.40 10.73
CA ILE A 132 -20.30 14.22 9.37
C ILE A 132 -18.82 13.81 9.44
N VAL A 133 -18.01 14.53 10.23
CA VAL A 133 -16.60 14.19 10.45
C VAL A 133 -16.46 12.79 11.03
N SER A 134 -17.28 12.40 12.00
CA SER A 134 -17.27 11.05 12.58
C SER A 134 -17.56 9.98 11.54
N ILE A 135 -18.60 10.16 10.71
CA ILE A 135 -18.95 9.23 9.63
C ILE A 135 -17.81 9.11 8.60
N LEU A 136 -17.24 10.23 8.20
CA LEU A 136 -16.09 10.24 7.27
C LEU A 136 -14.88 9.54 7.86
N GLN A 137 -14.59 9.74 9.15
CA GLN A 137 -13.49 9.09 9.84
C GLN A 137 -13.71 7.58 10.02
N GLN A 138 -14.91 7.13 10.34
CA GLN A 138 -15.26 5.71 10.47
C GLN A 138 -15.10 4.94 9.15
N ASN A 139 -15.38 5.59 8.03
CA ASN A 139 -15.31 5.01 6.70
C ASN A 139 -13.97 5.28 5.97
N ARG A 140 -13.05 6.01 6.60
CA ARG A 140 -11.73 6.30 6.01
C ARG A 140 -10.88 5.04 5.98
N LYS A 141 -10.44 4.64 4.80
CA LYS A 141 -9.40 3.64 4.69
C LYS A 141 -8.10 4.18 5.29
N ARG A 142 -7.44 3.37 6.12
CA ARG A 142 -6.11 3.71 6.64
C ARG A 142 -5.12 3.79 5.49
N ILE A 143 -4.28 4.82 5.51
CA ILE A 143 -3.27 5.10 4.48
C ILE A 143 -1.91 4.68 4.99
N ILE A 144 -1.23 3.84 4.22
CA ILE A 144 0.16 3.43 4.47
C ILE A 144 1.01 3.91 3.31
N CYS A 145 2.08 4.64 3.57
CA CYS A 145 3.02 5.04 2.55
C CYS A 145 4.36 4.30 2.68
N PHE A 146 4.95 3.94 1.54
CA PHE A 146 6.30 3.39 1.46
C PHE A 146 7.21 4.41 0.78
N GLY A 147 8.31 4.78 1.46
CA GLY A 147 9.31 5.69 0.93
C GLY A 147 10.42 4.95 0.18
N PHE A 148 10.64 5.31 -1.08
CA PHE A 148 11.69 4.78 -1.94
C PHE A 148 12.64 5.90 -2.38
N ALA A 149 13.94 5.62 -2.43
CA ALA A 149 14.87 6.51 -3.12
C ALA A 149 14.55 6.49 -4.63
N LYS A 150 14.41 5.31 -5.20
CA LYS A 150 14.03 5.07 -6.61
C LYS A 150 13.28 3.75 -6.72
N LEU A 151 12.30 3.70 -7.62
CA LEU A 151 11.47 2.51 -7.90
C LEU A 151 12.13 1.62 -8.99
N GLU A 152 13.41 1.32 -8.85
CA GLU A 152 14.10 0.34 -9.70
C GLU A 152 13.97 -1.06 -9.11
N ILE A 153 13.63 -2.04 -9.98
CA ILE A 153 13.48 -3.42 -9.56
C ILE A 153 14.80 -3.96 -8.99
N SER A 154 14.81 -4.23 -7.71
CA SER A 154 15.91 -4.84 -6.96
C SER A 154 15.33 -5.72 -5.87
N GLY A 155 16.13 -6.60 -5.27
CA GLY A 155 15.65 -7.48 -4.21
C GLY A 155 14.96 -6.75 -3.07
N GLY A 156 15.53 -5.64 -2.60
CA GLY A 156 14.96 -4.84 -1.51
C GLY A 156 13.69 -4.09 -1.90
N VAL A 157 13.64 -3.54 -3.10
CA VAL A 157 12.44 -2.86 -3.63
C VAL A 157 11.30 -3.87 -3.79
N MET A 158 11.59 -5.07 -4.31
CA MET A 158 10.58 -6.12 -4.48
C MET A 158 9.99 -6.60 -3.17
N VAL A 159 10.80 -6.75 -2.11
CA VAL A 159 10.31 -7.11 -0.77
C VAL A 159 9.35 -6.04 -0.24
N ALA A 160 9.74 -4.76 -0.32
CA ALA A 160 8.89 -3.66 0.14
C ALA A 160 7.58 -3.56 -0.66
N LEU A 161 7.63 -3.73 -1.99
CA LEU A 161 6.46 -3.75 -2.85
C LEU A 161 5.55 -4.96 -2.57
N ARG A 162 6.12 -6.12 -2.21
CA ARG A 162 5.34 -7.29 -1.78
C ARG A 162 4.59 -7.00 -0.48
N HIS A 163 5.24 -6.37 0.49
CA HIS A 163 4.57 -5.94 1.71
C HIS A 163 3.44 -4.94 1.40
N ALA A 164 3.69 -3.98 0.51
CA ALA A 164 2.69 -3.00 0.04
C ALA A 164 1.48 -3.68 -0.61
N ALA A 165 1.71 -4.67 -1.49
CA ALA A 165 0.66 -5.45 -2.16
C ALA A 165 -0.23 -6.19 -1.15
N TYR A 166 0.36 -6.86 -0.17
CA TYR A 166 -0.41 -7.55 0.86
C TYR A 166 -1.22 -6.63 1.77
N LEU A 167 -0.73 -5.42 2.01
CA LEU A 167 -1.50 -4.41 2.74
C LEU A 167 -2.68 -3.88 1.90
N GLN A 168 -2.48 -3.71 0.58
CA GLN A 168 -3.56 -3.33 -0.34
C GLN A 168 -4.64 -4.42 -0.41
N ASP A 169 -4.25 -5.70 -0.49
CA ASP A 169 -5.16 -6.86 -0.39
C ASP A 169 -5.96 -6.88 0.92
N ALA A 170 -5.35 -6.43 2.02
CA ALA A 170 -6.01 -6.33 3.32
C ALA A 170 -6.93 -5.10 3.45
N GLY A 171 -7.10 -4.31 2.37
CA GLY A 171 -8.02 -3.19 2.30
C GLY A 171 -7.43 -1.83 2.68
N TYR A 172 -6.13 -1.73 2.94
CA TYR A 172 -5.44 -0.47 3.18
C TYR A 172 -5.26 0.31 1.88
N GLN A 173 -5.27 1.62 1.95
CA GLN A 173 -4.83 2.47 0.85
C GLN A 173 -3.31 2.59 0.93
N VAL A 174 -2.62 2.08 -0.09
CA VAL A 174 -1.15 2.13 -0.13
C VAL A 174 -0.71 3.13 -1.19
N ILE A 175 0.22 4.02 -0.83
CA ILE A 175 0.87 4.99 -1.71
C ILE A 175 2.38 4.83 -1.64
N LEU A 176 3.07 5.10 -2.75
CA LEU A 176 4.53 5.12 -2.81
C LEU A 176 5.02 6.56 -2.85
N LEU A 177 6.02 6.87 -2.05
CA LEU A 177 6.73 8.15 -2.09
C LEU A 177 8.09 7.91 -2.71
N SER A 178 8.48 8.68 -3.72
CA SER A 178 9.78 8.53 -4.37
C SER A 178 10.53 9.85 -4.53
N PHE A 179 11.88 9.81 -4.39
CA PHE A 179 12.73 10.98 -4.62
C PHE A 179 12.94 11.28 -6.11
N TYR A 180 13.20 10.23 -6.91
CA TYR A 180 13.72 10.40 -8.27
C TYR A 180 12.74 10.01 -9.37
N ASP A 181 11.65 9.34 -9.02
CA ASP A 181 10.67 8.93 -10.01
C ASP A 181 9.67 10.05 -10.30
N THR A 182 9.32 10.19 -11.57
CA THR A 182 8.34 11.17 -12.07
C THR A 182 7.02 10.53 -12.50
N CYS A 183 6.95 9.21 -12.44
CA CYS A 183 5.70 8.48 -12.71
C CYS A 183 4.67 8.77 -11.60
N THR A 184 3.40 8.74 -11.96
CA THR A 184 2.28 8.92 -11.02
C THR A 184 1.68 7.60 -10.55
N GLU A 185 2.12 6.50 -11.14
CA GLU A 185 1.64 5.16 -10.90
C GLU A 185 2.75 4.14 -11.10
N PHE A 186 2.78 3.10 -10.26
CA PHE A 186 3.70 1.98 -10.39
C PHE A 186 2.94 0.67 -10.22
N THR A 187 3.13 -0.26 -11.15
CA THR A 187 2.47 -1.58 -11.12
C THR A 187 3.46 -2.64 -10.66
N PHE A 188 3.01 -3.46 -9.71
CA PHE A 188 3.77 -4.62 -9.24
C PHE A 188 2.82 -5.78 -8.94
N MET A 189 3.08 -6.94 -9.49
CA MET A 189 2.20 -8.11 -9.41
C MET A 189 0.74 -7.81 -9.80
N ASN A 190 -0.12 -7.69 -10.02
CA ASN A 190 -1.49 -7.25 -10.34
C ASN A 190 -2.01 -6.09 -9.46
N HIS A 191 -1.09 -5.37 -8.78
CA HIS A 191 -1.43 -4.21 -7.97
C HIS A 191 -0.91 -2.94 -8.62
N SER A 192 -1.73 -1.90 -8.60
CA SER A 192 -1.33 -0.56 -8.99
C SER A 192 -1.26 0.34 -7.76
N PHE A 193 -0.17 1.08 -7.66
CA PHE A 193 0.12 1.99 -6.55
C PHE A 193 0.25 3.42 -7.06
N PRO A 194 -0.48 4.40 -6.50
CA PRO A 194 -0.18 5.80 -6.73
C PRO A 194 1.23 6.13 -6.28
N VAL A 195 1.97 6.85 -7.12
CA VAL A 195 3.32 7.36 -6.80
C VAL A 195 3.23 8.86 -6.64
N LEU A 196 3.70 9.35 -5.49
CA LEU A 196 3.83 10.77 -5.22
C LEU A 196 5.32 11.11 -5.21
N PRO A 197 5.76 12.07 -6.04
CA PRO A 197 7.11 12.57 -5.97
C PRO A 197 7.31 13.27 -4.62
N PHE A 198 8.38 12.94 -3.92
CA PHE A 198 8.74 13.64 -2.71
C PHE A 198 9.23 15.05 -3.08
N LYS A 199 8.37 16.01 -2.88
CA LYS A 199 8.72 17.42 -2.82
C LYS A 199 8.44 17.87 -1.40
N ASN A 200 9.29 18.69 -0.83
CA ASN A 200 9.17 19.25 0.53
C ASN A 200 7.88 20.07 0.77
N ASP A 201 6.94 19.97 -0.16
CA ASP A 201 5.70 20.71 -0.19
C ASP A 201 4.58 19.86 0.44
N LYS A 202 4.15 20.29 1.59
CA LYS A 202 2.89 20.05 2.29
C LYS A 202 2.00 18.93 1.72
N LEU A 203 2.23 17.72 2.18
CA LEU A 203 1.18 16.69 2.14
C LEU A 203 0.13 17.08 3.20
N ASP A 204 -0.98 17.64 2.78
CA ASP A 204 -2.12 17.99 3.65
C ASP A 204 -3.06 16.77 3.84
N ALA A 205 -2.49 15.58 4.00
CA ALA A 205 -3.25 14.36 4.20
C ALA A 205 -2.76 13.63 5.44
N LYS A 206 -3.67 13.10 6.23
CA LYS A 206 -3.34 12.22 7.35
C LYS A 206 -2.90 10.86 6.82
N ILE A 207 -1.63 10.49 7.08
CA ILE A 207 -1.06 9.18 6.77
C ILE A 207 -0.90 8.41 8.07
N ASP A 208 -1.48 7.21 8.15
CA ASP A 208 -1.49 6.43 9.39
C ASP A 208 -0.15 5.75 9.66
N CYS A 209 0.55 5.33 8.61
CA CYS A 209 1.87 4.71 8.74
C CYS A 209 2.76 5.04 7.54
N GLY A 210 3.99 5.47 7.82
CA GLY A 210 5.05 5.65 6.84
C GLY A 210 6.16 4.64 7.04
N VAL A 211 6.59 3.99 5.95
CA VAL A 211 7.60 2.93 5.95
C VAL A 211 8.81 3.37 5.15
N ALA A 212 9.92 3.67 5.83
CA ALA A 212 11.22 3.85 5.18
C ALA A 212 11.74 2.49 4.70
N THR A 213 12.26 2.43 3.47
CA THR A 213 12.76 1.18 2.87
C THR A 213 14.27 1.14 2.69
N MET A 214 14.93 2.27 2.90
CA MET A 214 16.37 2.45 2.81
C MET A 214 16.79 3.70 3.61
N TRP A 215 18.05 3.79 4.05
CA TRP A 215 18.53 4.90 4.89
C TRP A 215 18.18 6.31 4.38
N PRO A 216 18.25 6.67 3.07
CA PRO A 216 17.89 8.01 2.62
C PRO A 216 16.42 8.34 2.85
N THR A 217 15.56 7.32 2.84
CA THR A 217 14.11 7.50 3.00
C THR A 217 13.68 7.71 4.46
N VAL A 218 14.57 7.43 5.43
CA VAL A 218 14.30 7.64 6.86
C VAL A 218 14.13 9.13 7.15
N LYS A 219 15.12 9.95 6.77
CA LYS A 219 15.02 11.40 6.93
C LYS A 219 13.85 11.99 6.14
N MET A 220 13.61 11.51 4.93
CA MET A 220 12.46 11.91 4.12
C MET A 220 11.14 11.76 4.89
N LEU A 221 10.90 10.59 5.45
CA LEU A 221 9.67 10.33 6.19
C LEU A 221 9.64 11.06 7.54
N ASP A 222 10.81 11.31 8.14
CA ASP A 222 10.88 12.08 9.39
C ASP A 222 10.44 13.54 9.19
N ASP A 223 10.79 14.14 8.07
CA ASP A 223 10.42 15.50 7.71
C ASP A 223 8.91 15.65 7.39
N ILE A 224 8.17 14.56 7.14
CA ILE A 224 6.72 14.58 6.86
C ILE A 224 5.93 14.54 8.18
N ARG A 225 5.30 15.66 8.55
CA ARG A 225 4.58 15.81 9.83
C ARG A 225 3.22 15.11 9.88
N CYS A 226 2.58 14.88 8.74
CA CYS A 226 1.26 14.25 8.67
C CYS A 226 1.28 12.72 8.77
N ILE A 227 2.46 12.11 8.96
CA ILE A 227 2.61 10.68 9.22
C ILE A 227 2.55 10.43 10.73
N GLU A 228 1.57 9.64 11.18
CA GLU A 228 1.38 9.35 12.61
C GLU A 228 2.39 8.35 13.14
N ASN A 229 2.56 7.22 12.47
CA ASN A 229 3.47 6.16 12.86
C ASN A 229 4.55 5.98 11.81
N LYS A 230 5.80 5.92 12.22
CA LYS A 230 6.94 5.79 11.31
C LYS A 230 7.66 4.48 11.58
N LYS A 231 7.89 3.71 10.52
CA LYS A 231 8.59 2.43 10.58
C LYS A 231 9.79 2.44 9.62
N TYR A 232 10.82 1.70 9.97
CA TYR A 232 11.95 1.47 9.09
C TYR A 232 12.07 -0.02 8.78
N LEU A 233 11.84 -0.39 7.54
CA LEU A 233 12.07 -1.73 7.01
C LEU A 233 13.55 -1.87 6.66
N VAL A 234 14.32 -2.36 7.63
CA VAL A 234 15.77 -2.58 7.50
C VAL A 234 16.01 -3.89 6.79
N GLN A 235 16.68 -3.83 5.66
CA GLN A 235 16.91 -4.97 4.79
C GLN A 235 18.38 -5.40 4.70
N ASN A 236 19.31 -4.54 5.14
CA ASN A 236 20.73 -4.84 5.16
C ASN A 236 21.47 -3.92 6.15
N TYR A 237 22.72 -4.21 6.43
CA TYR A 237 23.63 -3.30 7.12
C TYR A 237 24.15 -2.27 6.11
N GLU A 238 23.33 -1.22 5.87
CA GLU A 238 23.51 -0.28 4.75
C GLU A 238 24.76 0.59 4.88
N ILE A 239 25.38 0.62 6.07
CA ILE A 239 26.66 1.29 6.35
C ILE A 239 27.79 0.68 5.50
N ASP A 240 27.73 -0.63 5.25
CA ASP A 240 28.76 -1.35 4.49
C ASP A 240 28.62 -1.23 2.97
N PHE A 241 27.60 -0.49 2.50
CA PHE A 241 27.50 -0.13 1.09
C PHE A 241 28.53 0.94 0.67
N TYR A 242 29.18 1.57 1.67
CA TYR A 242 30.05 2.72 1.45
C TYR A 242 31.44 2.50 2.02
N ASP A 243 32.46 2.98 1.28
CA ASP A 243 33.84 2.98 1.74
C ASP A 243 34.02 3.89 2.98
N PHE A 244 35.07 3.63 3.74
CA PHE A 244 35.35 4.36 4.98
C PHE A 244 35.37 5.91 4.82
N LYS A 245 35.80 6.40 3.66
CA LYS A 245 35.92 7.85 3.38
C LYS A 245 34.64 8.44 2.78
N ASP A 246 33.64 7.64 2.48
CA ASP A 246 32.39 8.14 1.90
C ASP A 246 31.49 8.75 3.00
N PRO A 247 31.12 10.03 2.88
CA PRO A 247 30.26 10.68 3.88
C PRO A 247 28.89 10.02 4.05
N ARG A 248 28.40 9.33 3.01
CA ARG A 248 27.14 8.58 3.06
C ARG A 248 27.18 7.43 4.08
N LYS A 249 28.35 6.95 4.43
CA LYS A 249 28.53 5.94 5.51
C LYS A 249 28.04 6.47 6.86
N VAL A 250 28.34 7.73 7.16
CA VAL A 250 27.90 8.41 8.39
C VAL A 250 26.38 8.63 8.36
N GLU A 251 25.85 9.09 7.23
CA GLU A 251 24.41 9.32 7.09
C GLU A 251 23.61 8.01 7.23
N ALA A 252 24.07 6.93 6.63
CA ALA A 252 23.49 5.61 6.79
C ALA A 252 23.49 5.15 8.26
N SER A 253 24.61 5.36 8.98
CA SER A 253 24.69 5.06 10.41
C SER A 253 23.71 5.88 11.23
N LEU A 254 23.59 7.18 10.96
CA LEU A 254 22.65 8.06 11.64
C LEU A 254 21.20 7.68 11.42
N SER A 255 20.85 7.05 10.30
CA SER A 255 19.48 6.61 10.02
C SER A 255 18.94 5.63 11.07
N TYR A 256 19.80 4.85 11.70
CA TYR A 256 19.41 3.91 12.76
C TYR A 256 19.22 4.57 14.15
N SER A 257 19.47 5.88 14.28
CA SER A 257 19.21 6.63 15.51
C SER A 257 17.77 7.16 15.61
N TYR A 258 17.05 7.25 14.49
CA TYR A 258 15.71 7.82 14.45
C TYR A 258 14.71 7.04 15.33
N PRO A 259 13.69 7.74 15.90
CA PRO A 259 12.69 7.13 16.77
C PRO A 259 11.59 6.40 16.01
N PHE A 260 11.99 5.56 15.05
CA PHE A 260 11.07 4.75 14.26
C PHE A 260 10.89 3.37 14.92
N ASP A 261 9.79 2.71 14.62
CA ASP A 261 9.62 1.29 14.86
C ASP A 261 10.41 0.51 13.81
N TYR A 262 11.29 -0.38 14.23
CA TYR A 262 12.13 -1.14 13.32
C TYR A 262 11.47 -2.46 12.93
N VAL A 263 11.48 -2.75 11.63
CA VAL A 263 11.07 -4.01 11.02
C VAL A 263 12.23 -4.55 10.21
N THR A 264 12.51 -5.84 10.27
CA THR A 264 13.63 -6.41 9.53
C THR A 264 13.30 -7.76 8.93
N ILE A 265 14.06 -8.15 7.90
CA ILE A 265 13.86 -9.34 7.10
C ILE A 265 14.67 -10.56 7.57
N SER A 266 15.63 -10.36 8.47
CA SER A 266 16.51 -11.44 8.95
C SER A 266 16.82 -11.33 10.43
N LYS A 267 17.16 -12.47 11.06
CA LYS A 267 17.63 -12.51 12.46
C LYS A 267 18.94 -11.74 12.62
N TRP A 268 19.83 -11.85 11.65
CA TRP A 268 21.08 -11.11 11.65
C TRP A 268 20.86 -9.60 11.72
N CYS A 269 19.95 -9.05 10.88
CA CYS A 269 19.60 -7.63 10.97
C CYS A 269 18.99 -7.26 12.34
N LYS A 270 18.19 -8.12 12.93
CA LYS A 270 17.65 -7.90 14.26
C LYS A 270 18.73 -7.88 15.34
N GLU A 271 19.73 -8.77 15.23
CA GLU A 271 20.83 -8.91 16.18
C GLU A 271 21.71 -7.65 16.19
N TRP A 272 22.21 -7.21 15.04
CA TRP A 272 23.07 -6.02 14.99
C TRP A 272 22.30 -4.71 15.27
N LEU A 273 21.04 -4.59 14.88
CA LEU A 273 20.22 -3.45 15.30
C LEU A 273 20.17 -3.34 16.83
N LYS A 274 20.09 -4.46 17.52
CA LYS A 274 20.11 -4.49 18.98
C LYS A 274 21.49 -4.21 19.55
N SER A 275 22.55 -4.90 19.04
CA SER A 275 23.92 -4.77 19.60
C SER A 275 24.54 -3.40 19.34
N ASP A 276 24.42 -2.87 18.11
CA ASP A 276 25.15 -1.71 17.66
C ASP A 276 24.38 -0.40 17.88
N PHE A 277 23.03 -0.46 17.81
CA PHE A 277 22.16 0.72 17.89
C PHE A 277 21.15 0.69 19.03
N ASN A 278 21.12 -0.38 19.83
CA ASN A 278 20.13 -0.61 20.89
C ASN A 278 18.67 -0.46 20.42
N LYS A 279 18.37 -0.94 19.20
CA LYS A 279 17.02 -0.91 18.61
C LYS A 279 16.38 -2.28 18.64
N GLU A 280 15.16 -2.33 19.16
CA GLU A 280 14.33 -3.54 19.05
C GLU A 280 13.65 -3.55 17.67
N ALA A 281 13.73 -4.69 16.96
CA ALA A 281 13.12 -4.85 15.66
C ALA A 281 12.14 -6.02 15.63
N LYS A 282 10.97 -5.81 14.99
CA LYS A 282 10.08 -6.91 14.63
C LYS A 282 10.65 -7.62 13.41
N TRP A 283 10.79 -8.94 13.51
CA TRP A 283 11.34 -9.74 12.43
C TRP A 283 10.23 -10.38 11.58
N ILE A 284 10.32 -10.19 10.27
CA ILE A 284 9.51 -10.85 9.25
C ILE A 284 10.48 -11.46 8.24
N TYR A 285 10.56 -12.78 8.18
CA TYR A 285 11.45 -13.42 7.22
C TYR A 285 10.96 -13.26 5.78
N ASN A 286 11.90 -13.20 4.83
CA ASN A 286 11.58 -13.16 3.41
C ASN A 286 11.08 -14.51 2.91
N GLY A 287 10.15 -14.46 1.98
CA GLY A 287 9.59 -15.63 1.32
C GLY A 287 9.88 -15.67 -0.17
N ILE A 288 9.44 -16.76 -0.81
CA ILE A 288 9.40 -16.91 -2.26
C ILE A 288 7.98 -17.24 -2.72
N ASP A 289 7.70 -17.04 -4.00
CA ASP A 289 6.43 -17.38 -4.62
C ASP A 289 6.48 -18.85 -5.05
N ILE A 290 6.17 -19.75 -4.12
CA ILE A 290 6.38 -21.19 -4.34
C ILE A 290 5.56 -21.72 -5.52
N GLU A 291 4.45 -21.08 -5.87
CA GLU A 291 3.62 -21.49 -7.02
C GLU A 291 4.28 -21.24 -8.38
N GLN A 292 5.30 -20.37 -8.44
CA GLN A 292 6.07 -20.13 -9.66
C GLN A 292 7.04 -21.29 -9.94
N TYR A 293 7.42 -22.07 -8.92
CA TYR A 293 8.44 -23.11 -9.03
C TYR A 293 7.82 -24.50 -9.11
N ARG A 294 8.36 -25.32 -10.03
CA ARG A 294 7.93 -26.70 -10.19
C ARG A 294 9.10 -27.63 -9.84
N PRO A 295 9.16 -28.16 -8.61
CA PRO A 295 10.25 -29.02 -8.22
C PRO A 295 10.26 -30.31 -9.01
N HIS A 296 11.38 -30.66 -9.60
CA HIS A 296 11.63 -31.94 -10.24
C HIS A 296 13.00 -32.48 -9.83
N LYS A 297 13.11 -33.80 -9.70
CA LYS A 297 14.37 -34.48 -9.38
C LYS A 297 15.30 -34.40 -10.60
N ARG A 298 16.54 -34.01 -10.38
CA ARG A 298 17.54 -33.90 -11.46
C ARG A 298 18.05 -35.28 -11.86
N GLU A 299 18.12 -35.52 -13.16
CA GLU A 299 18.71 -36.72 -13.75
C GLU A 299 20.05 -36.35 -14.39
N PHE A 300 21.15 -36.96 -13.91
CA PHE A 300 22.50 -36.66 -14.37
C PHE A 300 22.90 -37.54 -15.56
N ASN A 301 22.14 -37.47 -16.65
CA ASN A 301 22.37 -38.26 -17.87
C ASN A 301 23.27 -37.55 -18.87
N ASP A 302 23.40 -36.22 -18.75
CA ASP A 302 24.21 -35.37 -19.61
C ASP A 302 25.24 -34.60 -18.77
N LYS A 303 25.89 -33.57 -19.36
CA LYS A 303 26.74 -32.67 -18.60
C LYS A 303 25.99 -32.00 -17.47
N ILE A 304 26.57 -31.98 -16.28
CA ILE A 304 26.06 -31.35 -15.11
C ILE A 304 26.15 -29.83 -15.28
N ARG A 305 25.01 -29.12 -15.20
CA ARG A 305 24.97 -27.66 -15.33
C ARG A 305 25.12 -27.00 -13.97
N ILE A 306 26.23 -26.27 -13.83
CA ILE A 306 26.50 -25.50 -12.62
C ILE A 306 26.16 -24.02 -12.89
N LEU A 307 25.25 -23.49 -12.11
CA LEU A 307 24.90 -22.07 -12.14
C LEU A 307 25.76 -21.28 -11.13
N ILE A 308 26.41 -20.24 -11.62
CA ILE A 308 27.03 -19.19 -10.83
C ILE A 308 26.15 -17.93 -10.98
N GLU A 309 25.69 -17.37 -9.87
CA GLU A 309 24.86 -16.16 -9.87
C GLU A 309 25.48 -15.07 -9.03
N GLY A 310 25.55 -13.86 -9.60
CA GLY A 310 26.01 -12.65 -8.92
C GLY A 310 26.83 -11.74 -9.81
N ASP A 311 27.05 -10.52 -9.33
CA ASP A 311 27.81 -9.50 -10.03
C ASP A 311 29.29 -9.59 -9.66
N SER A 312 30.15 -9.91 -10.62
CA SER A 312 31.60 -10.05 -10.40
C SER A 312 32.32 -8.72 -10.11
N SER A 313 31.64 -7.57 -10.31
CA SER A 313 32.16 -6.27 -9.90
C SER A 313 31.93 -5.98 -8.40
N SER A 314 31.11 -6.80 -7.73
CA SER A 314 30.79 -6.66 -6.31
C SER A 314 31.64 -7.62 -5.46
N PRO A 315 32.66 -7.15 -4.72
CA PRO A 315 33.60 -8.03 -4.00
C PRO A 315 32.93 -9.01 -3.03
N HIS A 316 31.83 -8.58 -2.38
CA HIS A 316 31.09 -9.42 -1.44
C HIS A 316 30.34 -10.60 -2.10
N LYS A 317 30.14 -10.59 -3.41
CA LYS A 317 29.57 -11.73 -4.15
C LYS A 317 30.61 -12.83 -4.40
N ASN A 318 31.89 -12.50 -4.31
CA ASN A 318 33.03 -13.45 -4.39
C ASN A 318 32.98 -14.38 -5.62
N ILE A 319 32.59 -13.83 -6.76
CA ILE A 319 32.41 -14.60 -8.01
C ILE A 319 33.73 -15.16 -8.51
N ASP A 320 34.85 -14.49 -8.23
CA ASP A 320 36.19 -15.02 -8.59
C ASP A 320 36.44 -16.41 -7.99
N GLU A 321 36.05 -16.65 -6.73
CA GLU A 321 36.18 -17.96 -6.09
C GLU A 321 35.31 -19.02 -6.79
N ALA A 322 34.08 -18.66 -7.21
CA ALA A 322 33.27 -19.61 -7.97
C ALA A 322 33.95 -20.07 -9.26
N PHE A 323 34.65 -19.17 -9.96
CA PHE A 323 35.39 -19.52 -11.15
C PHE A 323 36.73 -20.22 -10.85
N MET A 324 37.40 -19.95 -9.74
CA MET A 324 38.55 -20.74 -9.29
C MET A 324 38.15 -22.20 -9.03
N ILE A 325 36.96 -22.46 -8.53
CA ILE A 325 36.40 -23.79 -8.33
C ILE A 325 36.05 -24.42 -9.68
N THR A 326 35.21 -23.78 -10.48
CA THR A 326 34.66 -24.38 -11.70
C THR A 326 35.68 -24.53 -12.82
N ASN A 327 36.72 -23.71 -12.89
CA ASN A 327 37.81 -23.86 -13.83
C ASN A 327 38.65 -25.16 -13.63
N LYS A 328 38.60 -25.73 -12.42
CA LYS A 328 39.27 -27.02 -12.13
C LYS A 328 38.41 -28.25 -12.49
N LEU A 329 37.08 -28.05 -12.75
CA LEU A 329 36.18 -29.13 -13.11
C LEU A 329 36.40 -29.57 -14.57
N ASP A 330 36.26 -30.87 -14.84
CA ASP A 330 36.39 -31.42 -16.18
C ASP A 330 35.29 -30.91 -17.12
N SER A 331 35.68 -30.26 -18.21
CA SER A 331 34.76 -29.70 -19.20
C SER A 331 33.96 -30.74 -19.99
N SER A 332 34.36 -32.02 -19.95
CA SER A 332 33.58 -33.11 -20.54
C SER A 332 32.35 -33.45 -19.75
N ASN A 333 32.38 -33.22 -18.43
CA ASN A 333 31.30 -33.60 -17.49
C ASN A 333 30.49 -32.42 -17.00
N TYR A 334 31.02 -31.19 -17.05
CA TYR A 334 30.41 -30.02 -16.47
C TYR A 334 30.24 -28.88 -17.48
N GLU A 335 29.06 -28.23 -17.44
CA GLU A 335 28.72 -27.01 -18.19
C GLU A 335 28.52 -25.87 -17.20
N ILE A 336 29.21 -24.74 -17.39
CA ILE A 336 29.19 -23.60 -16.46
C ILE A 336 28.31 -22.47 -17.02
N TRP A 337 27.23 -22.19 -16.34
CA TRP A 337 26.34 -21.07 -16.63
C TRP A 337 26.62 -19.93 -15.66
N TYR A 338 26.78 -18.74 -16.20
CA TYR A 338 27.01 -17.54 -15.40
C TYR A 338 25.87 -16.55 -15.62
N MET A 339 25.17 -16.21 -14.54
CA MET A 339 24.07 -15.21 -14.56
C MET A 339 24.49 -13.96 -13.79
N SER A 340 24.47 -12.81 -14.48
CA SER A 340 24.80 -11.51 -13.90
C SER A 340 23.95 -10.40 -14.52
N TYR A 341 23.62 -9.38 -13.71
CA TYR A 341 22.85 -8.24 -14.19
C TYR A 341 23.75 -7.10 -14.70
N ASN A 342 24.85 -6.76 -14.01
CA ASN A 342 25.72 -5.64 -14.38
C ASN A 342 27.05 -6.06 -14.99
N ALA A 343 27.74 -7.01 -14.37
CA ALA A 343 29.07 -7.40 -14.78
C ALA A 343 29.07 -8.41 -15.95
N LYS A 344 30.12 -8.33 -16.76
CA LYS A 344 30.43 -9.33 -17.77
C LYS A 344 31.49 -10.33 -17.21
N PRO A 345 31.58 -11.53 -17.78
CA PRO A 345 32.65 -12.46 -17.43
C PRO A 345 34.03 -11.83 -17.61
N LYS A 346 34.96 -12.12 -16.70
CA LYS A 346 36.38 -11.80 -16.88
C LYS A 346 37.02 -12.80 -17.86
N ASP A 347 38.13 -12.43 -18.54
CA ASP A 347 38.76 -13.24 -19.57
C ASP A 347 39.20 -14.63 -19.10
N TRP A 348 39.48 -14.80 -17.81
CA TRP A 348 39.91 -16.07 -17.25
C TRP A 348 38.77 -16.95 -16.73
N TYR A 349 37.52 -16.46 -16.79
CA TYR A 349 36.33 -17.24 -16.41
C TYR A 349 35.98 -18.24 -17.52
N ARG A 350 35.94 -19.52 -17.18
CA ARG A 350 35.32 -20.51 -18.05
C ARG A 350 33.80 -20.37 -17.98
N VAL A 351 33.21 -19.89 -19.03
CA VAL A 351 31.73 -19.71 -19.14
C VAL A 351 31.26 -20.40 -20.40
N ASP A 352 30.45 -21.44 -20.26
CA ASP A 352 29.83 -22.14 -21.38
C ASP A 352 28.57 -21.42 -21.85
N LYS A 353 27.81 -20.79 -20.90
CA LYS A 353 26.65 -19.95 -21.21
C LYS A 353 26.59 -18.71 -20.31
N PHE A 354 26.59 -17.54 -20.93
CA PHE A 354 26.46 -16.28 -20.21
C PHE A 354 25.00 -15.74 -20.31
N LEU A 355 24.39 -15.49 -19.15
CA LEU A 355 23.03 -15.00 -18.97
C LEU A 355 23.09 -13.58 -18.40
N HIS A 356 22.90 -12.59 -19.26
CA HIS A 356 23.02 -11.19 -18.91
C HIS A 356 21.67 -10.51 -18.86
N ARG A 357 21.32 -9.90 -17.73
CA ARG A 357 20.07 -9.16 -17.49
C ARG A 357 18.83 -10.00 -17.80
N VAL A 358 18.82 -11.23 -17.30
CA VAL A 358 17.64 -12.09 -17.43
C VAL A 358 16.44 -11.39 -16.79
N PRO A 359 15.31 -11.25 -17.51
CA PRO A 359 14.07 -10.73 -16.93
C PRO A 359 13.64 -11.56 -15.72
N TYR A 360 13.07 -10.91 -14.72
CA TYR A 360 12.70 -11.60 -13.46
C TYR A 360 11.77 -12.80 -13.70
N GLU A 361 10.86 -12.68 -14.65
CA GLU A 361 9.92 -13.73 -15.04
C GLU A 361 10.56 -14.96 -15.68
N GLU A 362 11.80 -14.80 -16.19
CA GLU A 362 12.55 -15.87 -16.84
C GLU A 362 13.61 -16.51 -15.91
N VAL A 363 13.92 -15.88 -14.78
CA VAL A 363 14.95 -16.35 -13.84
C VAL A 363 14.62 -17.75 -13.32
N GLN A 364 13.36 -18.06 -13.05
CA GLN A 364 12.90 -19.38 -12.64
C GLN A 364 13.36 -20.46 -13.61
N LYS A 365 13.22 -20.21 -14.92
CA LYS A 365 13.60 -21.20 -15.96
C LYS A 365 15.11 -21.48 -15.94
N VAL A 366 15.94 -20.48 -15.61
CA VAL A 366 17.38 -20.67 -15.45
C VAL A 366 17.68 -21.65 -14.32
N TYR A 367 16.98 -21.51 -13.18
CA TYR A 367 17.14 -22.48 -12.07
C TYR A 367 16.59 -23.86 -12.43
N GLU A 368 15.50 -23.95 -13.19
CA GLU A 368 14.95 -25.24 -13.66
C GLU A 368 15.90 -25.97 -14.60
N ASP A 369 16.60 -25.21 -15.46
CA ASP A 369 17.54 -25.76 -16.46
C ASP A 369 18.90 -26.15 -15.86
N CYS A 370 19.25 -25.72 -14.64
CA CYS A 370 20.52 -25.99 -13.98
C CYS A 370 20.38 -27.07 -12.89
N ASP A 371 21.45 -27.83 -12.64
CA ASP A 371 21.46 -28.91 -11.68
C ASP A 371 21.98 -28.50 -10.31
N ILE A 372 23.06 -27.72 -10.28
CA ILE A 372 23.74 -27.29 -9.06
C ILE A 372 23.91 -25.75 -9.09
N LEU A 373 23.53 -25.08 -8.03
CA LEU A 373 23.92 -23.69 -7.76
C LEU A 373 25.21 -23.68 -6.93
N LEU A 374 26.25 -23.00 -7.41
CA LEU A 374 27.42 -22.66 -6.63
C LEU A 374 27.34 -21.21 -6.16
N LYS A 375 27.05 -21.00 -4.87
CA LYS A 375 26.87 -19.67 -4.27
C LYS A 375 28.02 -19.31 -3.34
N THR A 376 28.81 -18.32 -3.74
CA THR A 376 30.08 -17.94 -3.10
C THR A 376 30.00 -16.62 -2.34
N SER A 377 28.80 -16.01 -2.17
CA SER A 377 28.65 -14.72 -1.50
C SER A 377 29.12 -14.76 -0.05
N LEU A 378 29.93 -13.77 0.33
CA LEU A 378 30.46 -13.59 1.68
C LEU A 378 29.47 -12.82 2.59
N LEU A 379 28.71 -11.88 2.00
CA LEU A 379 27.77 -11.05 2.71
C LEU A 379 26.42 -11.00 1.98
N GLU A 380 25.37 -11.36 2.69
CA GLU A 380 23.98 -11.25 2.27
C GLU A 380 23.12 -10.99 3.52
N SER A 381 22.08 -10.21 3.38
CA SER A 381 21.06 -10.07 4.43
C SER A 381 19.97 -11.15 4.32
N PHE A 382 19.70 -11.57 3.09
CA PHE A 382 18.92 -12.74 2.71
C PHE A 382 19.33 -13.16 1.30
N SER A 383 19.68 -14.43 1.13
CA SER A 383 20.12 -14.94 -0.17
C SER A 383 18.98 -15.67 -0.86
N TYR A 384 18.40 -15.09 -1.92
CA TYR A 384 17.33 -15.70 -2.70
C TYR A 384 17.81 -16.90 -3.56
N PRO A 385 18.96 -16.84 -4.26
CA PRO A 385 19.37 -17.90 -5.20
C PRO A 385 19.37 -19.32 -4.64
N PRO A 386 19.88 -19.60 -3.44
CA PRO A 386 19.84 -20.97 -2.90
C PRO A 386 18.40 -21.48 -2.68
N ILE A 387 17.50 -20.64 -2.18
CA ILE A 387 16.12 -21.08 -1.91
C ILE A 387 15.32 -21.22 -3.19
N GLU A 388 15.58 -20.41 -4.22
CA GLU A 388 14.98 -20.51 -5.54
C GLU A 388 15.45 -21.78 -6.25
N MET A 389 16.75 -22.11 -6.15
CA MET A 389 17.28 -23.37 -6.66
C MET A 389 16.65 -24.58 -5.97
N MET A 390 16.50 -24.55 -4.64
CA MET A 390 15.81 -25.59 -3.89
C MET A 390 14.32 -25.72 -4.29
N ALA A 391 13.67 -24.59 -4.60
CA ALA A 391 12.28 -24.60 -5.03
C ALA A 391 12.06 -25.30 -6.37
N THR A 392 13.07 -25.30 -7.25
CA THR A 392 13.03 -26.07 -8.51
C THR A 392 13.48 -27.53 -8.36
N GLY A 393 13.94 -27.91 -7.17
CA GLY A 393 14.48 -29.24 -6.88
C GLY A 393 15.96 -29.42 -7.23
N GLY A 394 16.68 -28.34 -7.56
CA GLY A 394 18.12 -28.36 -7.79
C GLY A 394 18.93 -28.38 -6.50
N TYR A 395 20.24 -28.61 -6.62
CA TYR A 395 21.14 -28.77 -5.50
C TYR A 395 21.94 -27.49 -5.25
N VAL A 396 22.37 -27.31 -4.01
CA VAL A 396 23.10 -26.10 -3.60
C VAL A 396 24.42 -26.46 -2.95
N VAL A 397 25.51 -25.86 -3.46
CA VAL A 397 26.80 -25.79 -2.80
C VAL A 397 27.09 -24.34 -2.48
N ALA A 398 27.32 -24.00 -1.22
CA ALA A 398 27.40 -22.61 -0.82
C ALA A 398 28.42 -22.31 0.28
N LEU A 399 28.91 -21.06 0.29
CA LEU A 399 29.46 -20.46 1.50
C LEU A 399 28.34 -20.07 2.46
N LEU A 400 28.57 -20.35 3.75
CA LEU A 400 27.66 -19.90 4.79
C LEU A 400 27.92 -18.41 5.08
N ASN A 401 26.85 -17.61 5.05
CA ASN A 401 26.86 -16.20 5.42
C ASN A 401 25.64 -15.85 6.28
N ASP A 402 25.58 -14.63 6.76
CA ASP A 402 24.52 -14.22 7.69
C ASP A 402 23.09 -14.26 7.09
N GLY A 403 22.97 -14.10 5.78
CA GLY A 403 21.68 -14.12 5.09
C GLY A 403 21.16 -15.51 4.75
N ASN A 404 22.03 -16.50 4.66
CA ASN A 404 21.64 -17.86 4.28
C ASN A 404 21.71 -18.87 5.45
N LYS A 405 22.47 -18.59 6.52
CA LYS A 405 22.55 -19.44 7.73
C LYS A 405 21.21 -19.68 8.42
N GLU A 406 20.20 -18.87 8.12
CA GLU A 406 18.87 -19.02 8.69
C GLU A 406 18.08 -20.20 8.11
N TYR A 407 18.49 -20.72 6.94
CA TYR A 407 17.77 -21.78 6.25
C TYR A 407 18.66 -22.83 5.59
N LEU A 408 19.98 -22.61 5.44
CA LEU A 408 20.92 -23.60 4.94
C LEU A 408 21.43 -24.48 6.08
N GLU A 409 21.30 -25.80 5.92
CA GLU A 409 21.78 -26.82 6.84
C GLU A 409 22.63 -27.85 6.09
N ASP A 410 23.95 -27.88 6.40
CA ASP A 410 24.91 -28.75 5.74
C ASP A 410 24.52 -30.24 5.82
N GLY A 411 24.63 -30.95 4.70
CA GLY A 411 24.27 -32.37 4.60
C GLY A 411 22.77 -32.65 4.66
N LYS A 412 21.92 -31.64 4.86
CA LYS A 412 20.46 -31.78 4.96
C LYS A 412 19.75 -31.21 3.74
N ASN A 413 19.94 -29.92 3.45
CA ASN A 413 19.32 -29.26 2.30
C ASN A 413 20.32 -28.62 1.34
N CYS A 414 21.60 -28.59 1.69
CA CYS A 414 22.72 -28.12 0.87
C CYS A 414 24.01 -28.78 1.30
N LEU A 415 25.12 -28.51 0.57
CA LEU A 415 26.46 -28.76 1.05
C LEU A 415 27.17 -27.42 1.26
N ILE A 416 27.90 -27.31 2.37
CA ILE A 416 28.62 -26.10 2.78
C ILE A 416 30.11 -26.37 2.75
N TYR A 417 30.88 -25.39 2.26
CA TYR A 417 32.31 -25.40 2.28
C TYR A 417 32.87 -24.12 2.89
N PRO A 418 34.10 -24.12 3.47
CA PRO A 418 34.73 -22.93 4.02
C PRO A 418 35.21 -21.98 2.93
N ASN A 419 35.17 -20.66 3.18
CA ASN A 419 35.72 -19.66 2.26
C ASN A 419 37.18 -19.93 1.93
N GLY A 420 37.54 -19.93 0.64
CA GLY A 420 38.87 -20.19 0.12
C GLY A 420 39.26 -21.68 0.01
N ASP A 421 38.42 -22.59 0.50
CA ASP A 421 38.67 -24.05 0.38
C ASP A 421 38.09 -24.57 -0.94
N ILE A 422 38.85 -24.30 -2.02
CA ILE A 422 38.49 -24.69 -3.39
C ILE A 422 38.29 -26.19 -3.53
N ASP A 423 39.18 -26.97 -2.94
CA ASP A 423 39.17 -28.44 -3.06
C ASP A 423 37.99 -29.06 -2.31
N LYS A 424 37.61 -28.49 -1.17
CA LYS A 424 36.39 -28.89 -0.46
C LYS A 424 35.12 -28.55 -1.26
N ALA A 425 35.08 -27.39 -1.93
CA ALA A 425 33.97 -27.02 -2.79
C ALA A 425 33.80 -27.99 -3.97
N ILE A 426 34.92 -28.36 -4.64
CA ILE A 426 34.95 -29.38 -5.70
C ILE A 426 34.41 -30.70 -5.15
N HIS A 427 34.94 -31.15 -4.00
CA HIS A 427 34.48 -32.38 -3.36
C HIS A 427 32.96 -32.36 -3.05
N CYS A 428 32.40 -31.21 -2.62
CA CYS A 428 30.95 -31.06 -2.43
C CYS A 428 30.19 -31.27 -3.74
N ILE A 429 30.64 -30.67 -4.85
CA ILE A 429 30.04 -30.85 -6.17
C ILE A 429 30.08 -32.32 -6.60
N GLU A 430 31.28 -32.97 -6.52
CA GLU A 430 31.47 -34.35 -6.91
C GLU A 430 30.65 -35.33 -6.06
N ARG A 431 30.49 -35.05 -4.77
CA ARG A 431 29.59 -35.83 -3.88
C ARG A 431 28.14 -35.76 -4.34
N ILE A 432 27.63 -34.58 -4.71
CA ILE A 432 26.27 -34.48 -5.24
C ILE A 432 26.14 -35.34 -6.51
N VAL A 433 27.14 -35.33 -7.37
CA VAL A 433 27.11 -36.09 -8.63
C VAL A 433 27.13 -37.59 -8.39
N SER A 434 28.01 -38.08 -7.49
CA SER A 434 28.28 -39.51 -7.29
C SER A 434 27.35 -40.20 -6.28
N ASP A 435 26.73 -39.46 -5.32
CA ASP A 435 25.96 -40.03 -4.21
C ASP A 435 24.47 -39.79 -4.41
N GLU A 436 23.76 -40.79 -4.91
CA GLU A 436 22.30 -40.72 -5.15
C GLU A 436 21.49 -40.60 -3.85
N ALA A 437 21.90 -41.28 -2.78
CA ALA A 437 21.21 -41.22 -1.52
C ALA A 437 21.31 -39.83 -0.89
N LEU A 438 22.46 -39.16 -1.03
CA LEU A 438 22.63 -37.77 -0.63
C LEU A 438 21.74 -36.86 -1.47
N ARG A 439 21.65 -37.04 -2.80
CA ARG A 439 20.74 -36.24 -3.65
C ARG A 439 19.32 -36.35 -3.20
N ASP A 440 18.84 -37.52 -2.83
CA ASP A 440 17.48 -37.73 -2.34
C ASP A 440 17.19 -36.94 -1.05
N ILE A 441 18.15 -36.92 -0.14
CA ILE A 441 18.10 -36.16 1.11
C ILE A 441 18.03 -34.66 0.81
N LEU A 442 18.97 -34.17 -0.01
CA LEU A 442 19.07 -32.73 -0.37
C LEU A 442 17.83 -32.25 -1.13
N TYR A 443 17.33 -33.03 -2.09
CA TYR A 443 16.12 -32.72 -2.85
C TYR A 443 14.91 -32.58 -1.93
N LYS A 444 14.63 -33.61 -1.13
CA LYS A 444 13.47 -33.63 -0.25
C LYS A 444 13.48 -32.45 0.74
N ASN A 445 14.60 -32.25 1.41
CA ASN A 445 14.71 -31.20 2.44
C ASN A 445 14.84 -29.80 1.80
N GLY A 446 15.47 -29.67 0.64
CA GLY A 446 15.55 -28.42 -0.11
C GLY A 446 14.16 -27.92 -0.51
N VAL A 447 13.36 -28.79 -1.14
CA VAL A 447 11.98 -28.46 -1.52
C VAL A 447 11.12 -28.10 -0.29
N GLU A 448 11.27 -28.83 0.83
CA GLU A 448 10.53 -28.52 2.05
C GLU A 448 10.96 -27.19 2.67
N THR A 449 12.27 -26.89 2.64
CA THR A 449 12.80 -25.59 3.07
C THR A 449 12.18 -24.45 2.25
N ALA A 450 12.14 -24.59 0.92
CA ALA A 450 11.53 -23.60 0.04
C ALA A 450 10.02 -23.44 0.34
N LYS A 451 9.27 -24.53 0.48
CA LYS A 451 7.83 -24.51 0.83
C LYS A 451 7.55 -23.89 2.19
N SER A 452 8.48 -23.99 3.14
CA SER A 452 8.32 -23.37 4.46
C SER A 452 8.33 -21.84 4.41
N ARG A 453 8.95 -21.28 3.35
CA ARG A 453 9.13 -19.85 3.11
C ARG A 453 8.20 -19.29 2.02
N ASP A 454 7.01 -19.86 1.86
CA ASP A 454 6.00 -19.32 0.98
C ASP A 454 5.49 -17.95 1.49
N TRP A 455 5.48 -16.95 0.62
CA TRP A 455 4.94 -15.62 0.92
C TRP A 455 3.52 -15.66 1.45
N LYS A 456 2.69 -16.60 1.02
CA LYS A 456 1.31 -16.76 1.52
C LYS A 456 1.26 -17.04 3.04
N LYS A 457 2.25 -17.76 3.57
CA LYS A 457 2.37 -18.06 5.00
C LYS A 457 2.82 -16.85 5.83
N ILE A 458 3.46 -15.87 5.17
CA ILE A 458 4.03 -14.69 5.82
C ILE A 458 3.05 -13.51 5.82
N LYS A 459 2.08 -13.50 4.89
CA LYS A 459 1.13 -12.41 4.64
C LYS A 459 0.50 -11.85 5.91
N GLU A 460 0.00 -12.71 6.79
CA GLU A 460 -0.64 -12.27 8.05
C GLU A 460 0.35 -11.57 9.00
N SER A 461 1.59 -12.06 9.05
CA SER A 461 2.65 -11.44 9.86
C SER A 461 3.01 -10.05 9.37
N ILE A 462 3.06 -9.87 8.04
CA ILE A 462 3.26 -8.56 7.41
C ILE A 462 2.14 -7.61 7.82
N ILE A 463 0.88 -7.99 7.61
CA ILE A 463 -0.28 -7.15 7.95
C ILE A 463 -0.22 -6.75 9.44
N ARG A 464 0.00 -7.70 10.33
CA ARG A 464 0.06 -7.46 11.78
C ARG A 464 1.14 -6.45 12.18
N VAL A 465 2.30 -6.48 11.54
CA VAL A 465 3.43 -5.59 11.89
C VAL A 465 3.17 -4.14 11.48
N TYR A 466 2.51 -3.92 10.34
CA TYR A 466 2.25 -2.56 9.87
C TYR A 466 0.95 -1.96 10.40
N CYS A 467 0.04 -2.78 10.90
CA CYS A 467 -1.28 -2.35 11.37
C CYS A 467 -1.42 -2.28 12.90
N ALA A 468 -0.37 -2.71 13.61
CA ALA A 468 -0.30 -2.63 15.07
C ALA A 468 0.09 -1.23 15.56
#